data_3ca2526e5f844edfbf99ecb1831d452c
#
_entry.id   3ca2526e5f844edfbf99ecb1831d452c
#
_cell.length_a   1.000
_cell.length_b   1.000
_cell.length_c   1.000
_cell.angle_alpha   90.00
_cell.angle_beta   90.00
_cell.angle_gamma   90.00
#
_symmetry.space_group_name_H-M   'P 1'
#
loop_
_entity.id
_entity.type
_entity.pdbx_description
1 polymer ?
#
loop_
_entity_poly.entity_id
_entity_poly.type
_entity_poly.pdbx_seq_one_letter_code
_entity_poly.pdbx_strand_id
1 'polypeptide(L)'
;MQYFIKIRFVQVVIILFGIGFSTGAGANNQFPRTFETVPIKPTVQPTETSVPKKPQLKLALANVVYLVIENNTSIKNAYLDRIAQKGDLAVAEDKFVPDFTPTVSVNLNELGRNGITSGSLTTNLGAKVVMRIPTGAEVTFNWTADAQTSNLNSNLNNIGSINNSSLRQNMELRLSQPLLKNAGTRINQASIDLARISEKFNIENLKSTLNNTITEAIVAYRELIRAQERVKIEQLSLKNAQDSLEINQALIQAGRLAPVEIIQNQTDIANRQVSLLSAQNDLESKRLALLAILDIDKNTNIEADTIPSVKPVALDIEKLRNIALSTQPGYLQAQFSLDQNKLNLMLAEDGKRWNLNLDATLLNNLNEAVDARLGLSLGHTFGDLSLEQTFKRAQVELRKSENTLKNVQTKLEIELQDRVRNANLSYNQLELARRATQLSQQQLEIEQEKLKLGRGSGVFQLIILQNALAQARNAELDATIQYLNALTNLDQFLGTTLQTWQVKIEK
;
A
#
# COMPACT_ATOMS: atom_id res chain seq x y z
N MET A 1 -35.73 12.25 14.16
CA MET A 1 -35.88 13.61 14.73
C MET A 1 -35.55 13.49 16.21
N GLN A 2 -34.29 13.59 16.57
CA GLN A 2 -33.70 13.80 17.91
C GLN A 2 -32.19 13.56 17.78
N TYR A 3 -31.45 14.62 17.45
CA TYR A 3 -29.99 14.60 17.53
C TYR A 3 -29.58 15.05 18.93
N PHE A 4 -29.05 14.13 19.72
CA PHE A 4 -28.42 14.40 20.99
C PHE A 4 -27.06 15.08 20.76
N ILE A 5 -26.95 16.34 21.17
CA ILE A 5 -25.69 17.07 21.26
C ILE A 5 -24.91 16.52 22.48
N LYS A 6 -23.88 15.71 22.22
CA LYS A 6 -22.90 15.35 23.24
C LYS A 6 -21.84 16.43 23.35
N ILE A 7 -22.02 17.34 24.29
CA ILE A 7 -20.96 18.27 24.72
C ILE A 7 -19.98 17.46 25.57
N ARG A 8 -18.79 17.24 25.08
CA ARG A 8 -17.67 16.72 25.88
C ARG A 8 -16.96 17.88 26.53
N PHE A 9 -17.11 18.00 27.88
CA PHE A 9 -16.26 18.83 28.72
C PHE A 9 -14.83 18.27 28.69
N VAL A 10 -13.88 19.01 28.12
CA VAL A 10 -12.46 18.76 28.25
C VAL A 10 -11.97 19.45 29.51
N GLN A 11 -11.52 18.66 30.48
CA GLN A 11 -10.81 19.17 31.65
C GLN A 11 -9.44 19.70 31.22
N VAL A 12 -9.22 21.00 31.38
CA VAL A 12 -7.91 21.64 31.17
C VAL A 12 -7.06 21.39 32.41
N VAL A 13 -6.05 20.53 32.28
CA VAL A 13 -5.00 20.36 33.29
C VAL A 13 -3.88 21.35 32.98
N ILE A 14 -3.71 22.33 33.87
CA ILE A 14 -2.57 23.26 33.82
C ILE A 14 -1.35 22.54 34.41
N ILE A 15 -0.38 22.19 33.56
CA ILE A 15 0.93 21.72 33.99
C ILE A 15 1.91 22.92 33.89
N LEU A 16 2.32 23.43 35.05
CA LEU A 16 3.44 24.35 35.19
C LEU A 16 4.75 23.59 35.03
N PHE A 17 5.50 23.84 33.95
CA PHE A 17 6.88 23.37 33.81
C PHE A 17 7.84 24.31 34.51
N GLY A 18 8.42 23.82 35.60
CA GLY A 18 9.58 24.45 36.22
C GLY A 18 10.85 24.11 35.42
N ILE A 19 11.52 25.14 34.92
CA ILE A 19 12.83 25.02 34.25
C ILE A 19 13.93 25.06 35.33
N GLY A 20 14.54 23.91 35.60
CA GLY A 20 15.75 23.83 36.41
C GLY A 20 16.98 23.70 35.49
N PHE A 21 17.83 24.70 35.45
CA PHE A 21 19.19 24.61 34.86
C PHE A 21 20.11 23.89 35.84
N SER A 22 20.76 22.82 35.39
CA SER A 22 21.94 22.28 36.06
C SER A 22 23.05 22.09 35.04
N THR A 23 24.13 22.82 35.26
CA THR A 23 25.45 22.72 34.61
C THR A 23 26.23 21.57 35.22
N GLY A 24 26.88 20.73 34.43
CA GLY A 24 27.82 19.71 34.95
C GLY A 24 28.59 19.02 33.83
N ALA A 25 29.74 19.55 33.57
CA ALA A 25 31.05 19.01 33.19
C ALA A 25 31.23 17.53 32.83
N GLY A 26 31.83 17.31 31.67
CA GLY A 26 33.03 16.55 31.34
C GLY A 26 33.19 15.11 31.80
N ALA A 27 33.34 14.18 30.83
CA ALA A 27 34.28 13.07 30.96
C ALA A 27 34.52 12.35 29.62
N ASN A 28 35.69 12.49 29.13
CA ASN A 28 36.69 11.56 28.61
C ASN A 28 36.23 10.28 27.85
N ASN A 29 36.61 10.30 26.56
CA ASN A 29 36.86 9.14 25.71
C ASN A 29 38.12 8.36 26.19
N GLN A 30 37.98 7.07 26.40
CA GLN A 30 39.07 6.12 26.25
C GLN A 30 38.55 4.78 25.77
N PHE A 31 38.88 4.41 24.52
CA PHE A 31 38.82 3.05 24.00
C PHE A 31 40.06 2.27 24.42
N PRO A 32 39.98 1.04 24.92
CA PRO A 32 41.09 0.13 24.96
C PRO A 32 41.09 -0.77 23.72
N ARG A 33 42.14 -0.65 22.92
CA ARG A 33 42.57 -1.68 21.97
C ARG A 33 43.50 -2.64 22.73
N THR A 34 43.11 -3.90 22.85
CA THR A 34 44.07 -5.00 22.97
C THR A 34 43.42 -6.27 22.42
N PHE A 35 43.96 -6.75 21.30
CA PHE A 35 43.69 -8.08 20.78
C PHE A 35 44.60 -9.07 21.53
N GLU A 36 44.03 -9.91 22.36
CA GLU A 36 44.70 -11.10 22.87
C GLU A 36 44.45 -12.28 21.91
N THR A 37 45.56 -12.79 21.37
CA THR A 37 45.59 -14.00 20.55
C THR A 37 45.57 -15.22 21.48
N VAL A 38 44.48 -15.99 21.45
CA VAL A 38 44.37 -17.29 22.13
C VAL A 38 44.82 -18.39 21.17
N PRO A 39 45.75 -19.31 21.57
CA PRO A 39 46.23 -20.38 20.71
C PRO A 39 45.17 -21.47 20.53
N ILE A 40 44.81 -21.79 19.27
CA ILE A 40 43.91 -22.85 18.86
C ILE A 40 44.63 -24.20 19.02
N LYS A 41 44.15 -25.04 19.94
CA LYS A 41 44.47 -26.46 19.98
C LYS A 41 43.45 -27.23 19.12
N PRO A 42 43.85 -28.03 18.12
CA PRO A 42 42.93 -28.86 17.38
C PRO A 42 42.75 -30.23 18.05
N THR A 43 41.62 -30.51 18.61
CA THR A 43 41.13 -31.90 18.80
C THR A 43 39.66 -31.88 19.16
N VAL A 44 38.75 -31.96 18.16
CA VAL A 44 37.41 -32.45 18.37
C VAL A 44 37.10 -33.40 17.24
N GLN A 45 36.94 -34.67 17.58
CA GLN A 45 36.37 -35.69 16.69
C GLN A 45 34.94 -35.27 16.34
N PRO A 46 34.46 -35.55 15.08
CA PRO A 46 33.09 -35.25 14.73
C PRO A 46 32.16 -36.24 15.45
N THR A 47 31.60 -35.82 16.56
CA THR A 47 30.38 -36.43 17.09
C THR A 47 29.27 -36.05 16.14
N GLU A 48 28.67 -37.01 15.45
CA GLU A 48 27.42 -36.83 14.70
C GLU A 48 26.33 -36.41 15.68
N THR A 49 26.24 -35.12 15.92
CA THR A 49 25.06 -34.51 16.57
C THR A 49 23.96 -34.51 15.53
N SER A 50 23.01 -35.43 15.67
CA SER A 50 21.74 -35.37 14.97
C SER A 50 21.10 -33.99 15.23
N VAL A 51 21.23 -33.08 14.26
CA VAL A 51 20.54 -31.79 14.27
C VAL A 51 19.04 -32.09 14.39
N PRO A 52 18.33 -31.63 15.43
CA PRO A 52 16.91 -31.84 15.50
C PRO A 52 16.27 -31.27 14.23
N LYS A 53 15.59 -32.11 13.46
CA LYS A 53 14.81 -31.70 12.29
C LYS A 53 13.83 -30.62 12.77
N LYS A 54 14.10 -29.36 12.41
CA LYS A 54 13.18 -28.24 12.69
C LYS A 54 11.79 -28.64 12.16
N PRO A 55 10.70 -28.35 12.89
CA PRO A 55 9.36 -28.69 12.45
C PRO A 55 9.12 -28.11 11.05
N GLN A 56 8.78 -28.97 10.11
CA GLN A 56 8.51 -28.62 8.74
C GLN A 56 7.06 -28.15 8.66
N LEU A 57 6.86 -26.88 8.32
CA LEU A 57 5.54 -26.26 8.19
C LEU A 57 4.99 -26.59 6.78
N LYS A 58 4.00 -27.48 6.71
CA LYS A 58 3.27 -27.69 5.46
C LYS A 58 2.30 -26.55 5.22
N LEU A 59 2.46 -25.87 4.09
CA LEU A 59 1.63 -24.74 3.70
C LEU A 59 0.70 -25.13 2.56
N ALA A 60 -0.60 -25.00 2.79
CA ALA A 60 -1.59 -24.96 1.71
C ALA A 60 -1.69 -23.52 1.14
N LEU A 61 -2.14 -23.39 -0.09
CA LEU A 61 -2.26 -22.07 -0.75
C LEU A 61 -3.13 -21.09 0.04
N ALA A 62 -4.22 -21.55 0.68
CA ALA A 62 -5.07 -20.72 1.53
C ALA A 62 -4.32 -20.16 2.74
N ASN A 63 -3.42 -20.94 3.33
CA ASN A 63 -2.60 -20.51 4.46
C ASN A 63 -1.59 -19.43 4.03
N VAL A 64 -1.05 -19.53 2.81
CA VAL A 64 -0.14 -18.50 2.25
C VAL A 64 -0.87 -17.17 2.09
N VAL A 65 -2.10 -17.18 1.56
CA VAL A 65 -2.93 -15.97 1.43
C VAL A 65 -3.24 -15.37 2.80
N TYR A 66 -3.55 -16.19 3.80
CA TYR A 66 -3.77 -15.71 5.16
C TYR A 66 -2.51 -15.08 5.77
N LEU A 67 -1.38 -15.78 5.68
CA LEU A 67 -0.10 -15.31 6.24
C LEU A 67 0.39 -14.01 5.59
N VAL A 68 0.22 -13.85 4.28
CA VAL A 68 0.64 -12.60 3.61
C VAL A 68 -0.22 -11.43 4.04
N ILE A 69 -1.53 -11.62 4.25
CA ILE A 69 -2.41 -10.55 4.73
C ILE A 69 -2.05 -10.15 6.16
N GLU A 70 -1.70 -11.10 7.02
CA GLU A 70 -1.38 -10.85 8.41
C GLU A 70 0.00 -10.23 8.61
N ASN A 71 1.01 -10.68 7.85
CA ASN A 71 2.40 -10.35 8.15
C ASN A 71 3.01 -9.30 7.21
N ASN A 72 2.61 -9.26 5.93
CA ASN A 72 3.29 -8.44 4.93
C ASN A 72 3.30 -6.96 5.27
N THR A 73 4.49 -6.37 5.31
CA THR A 73 4.72 -4.97 5.67
C THR A 73 4.03 -4.00 4.72
N SER A 74 3.95 -4.28 3.41
CA SER A 74 3.26 -3.39 2.45
C SER A 74 1.76 -3.32 2.73
N ILE A 75 1.14 -4.45 3.12
CA ILE A 75 -0.26 -4.50 3.51
C ILE A 75 -0.48 -3.75 4.83
N LYS A 76 0.38 -3.97 5.84
CA LYS A 76 0.32 -3.25 7.12
C LYS A 76 0.42 -1.74 6.91
N ASN A 77 1.36 -1.28 6.09
CA ASN A 77 1.51 0.13 5.77
C ASN A 77 0.28 0.70 5.05
N ALA A 78 -0.30 -0.04 4.11
CA ALA A 78 -1.52 0.38 3.43
C ALA A 78 -2.73 0.52 4.39
N TYR A 79 -2.82 -0.31 5.44
CA TYR A 79 -3.82 -0.14 6.50
C TYR A 79 -3.51 1.05 7.41
N LEU A 80 -2.24 1.34 7.73
CA LEU A 80 -1.85 2.54 8.47
C LEU A 80 -2.19 3.82 7.70
N ASP A 81 -1.88 3.85 6.40
CA ASP A 81 -2.27 4.96 5.51
C ASP A 81 -3.80 5.16 5.53
N ARG A 82 -4.55 4.06 5.59
CA ARG A 82 -6.01 4.10 5.65
C ARG A 82 -6.55 4.79 6.90
N ILE A 83 -5.88 4.63 8.05
CA ILE A 83 -6.25 5.31 9.30
C ILE A 83 -6.10 6.83 9.13
N ALA A 84 -4.99 7.29 8.54
CA ALA A 84 -4.77 8.71 8.26
C ALA A 84 -5.81 9.27 7.28
N GLN A 85 -6.07 8.56 6.17
CA GLN A 85 -7.05 8.97 5.15
C GLN A 85 -8.49 9.08 5.67
N LYS A 86 -8.89 8.20 6.60
CA LYS A 86 -10.19 8.34 7.30
C LYS A 86 -10.23 9.60 8.16
N GLY A 87 -9.11 9.96 8.78
CA GLY A 87 -8.97 11.22 9.50
C GLY A 87 -9.19 12.42 8.58
N ASP A 88 -8.59 12.42 7.39
CA ASP A 88 -8.74 13.50 6.40
C ASP A 88 -10.20 13.66 5.95
N LEU A 89 -10.92 12.56 5.74
CA LEU A 89 -12.36 12.60 5.44
C LEU A 89 -13.16 13.19 6.60
N ALA A 90 -12.88 12.75 7.83
CA ALA A 90 -13.55 13.25 9.02
C ALA A 90 -13.32 14.77 9.19
N VAL A 91 -12.10 15.26 8.97
CA VAL A 91 -11.78 16.69 8.97
C VAL A 91 -12.56 17.45 7.89
N ALA A 92 -12.70 16.88 6.70
CA ALA A 92 -13.47 17.51 5.62
C ALA A 92 -14.98 17.58 5.96
N GLU A 93 -15.53 16.54 6.59
CA GLU A 93 -16.94 16.48 6.99
C GLU A 93 -17.25 17.35 8.20
N ASP A 94 -16.24 17.67 9.03
CA ASP A 94 -16.36 18.57 10.18
C ASP A 94 -16.49 20.06 9.79
N LYS A 95 -16.34 20.39 8.51
CA LYS A 95 -16.34 21.77 7.97
C LYS A 95 -17.47 22.66 8.47
N PHE A 96 -18.64 22.11 8.73
CA PHE A 96 -19.83 22.85 9.15
C PHE A 96 -20.13 22.72 10.66
N VAL A 97 -19.28 22.03 11.40
CA VAL A 97 -19.34 21.99 12.87
C VAL A 97 -18.73 23.27 13.41
N PRO A 98 -19.32 23.89 14.45
CA PRO A 98 -18.76 25.10 15.02
C PRO A 98 -17.38 24.89 15.65
N ASP A 99 -16.42 25.74 15.28
CA ASP A 99 -15.08 25.82 15.88
C ASP A 99 -15.08 26.73 17.10
N PHE A 100 -14.65 26.26 18.25
CA PHE A 100 -14.46 27.05 19.45
C PHE A 100 -12.97 27.24 19.76
N THR A 101 -12.54 28.50 19.81
CA THR A 101 -11.13 28.86 20.04
C THR A 101 -11.02 29.81 21.22
N PRO A 102 -10.67 29.34 22.42
CA PRO A 102 -10.32 30.23 23.55
C PRO A 102 -8.90 30.78 23.34
N THR A 103 -8.71 32.06 23.68
CA THR A 103 -7.40 32.73 23.60
C THR A 103 -7.08 33.43 24.90
N VAL A 104 -5.83 33.34 25.35
CA VAL A 104 -5.27 34.07 26.46
C VAL A 104 -3.96 34.67 26.01
N SER A 105 -3.80 35.95 26.11
CA SER A 105 -2.52 36.62 25.83
C SER A 105 -2.18 37.66 26.90
N VAL A 106 -0.91 37.70 27.24
CA VAL A 106 -0.36 38.71 28.17
C VAL A 106 0.75 39.43 27.44
N ASN A 107 0.59 40.73 27.27
CA ASN A 107 1.55 41.59 26.59
C ASN A 107 2.11 42.62 27.58
N LEU A 108 3.43 42.63 27.72
CA LEU A 108 4.17 43.62 28.47
C LEU A 108 4.87 44.56 27.48
N ASN A 109 4.48 45.84 27.50
CA ASN A 109 5.14 46.87 26.70
C ASN A 109 5.83 47.87 27.62
N GLU A 110 7.11 48.09 27.40
CA GLU A 110 7.90 49.09 28.10
C GLU A 110 8.50 50.06 27.06
N LEU A 111 8.16 51.33 27.22
CA LEU A 111 8.63 52.41 26.36
C LEU A 111 9.44 53.39 27.21
N GLY A 112 10.75 53.50 26.94
CA GLY A 112 11.65 54.50 27.53
C GLY A 112 11.97 55.60 26.49
N ARG A 113 11.61 56.84 26.81
CA ARG A 113 11.96 58.00 26.00
C ARG A 113 12.31 59.20 26.88
N ASN A 114 13.52 59.75 26.75
CA ASN A 114 13.95 60.96 27.45
C ASN A 114 13.80 60.94 28.98
N GLY A 115 14.14 59.82 29.63
CA GLY A 115 14.06 59.69 31.09
C GLY A 115 12.65 59.41 31.65
N ILE A 116 11.66 59.21 30.78
CA ILE A 116 10.30 58.78 31.14
C ILE A 116 10.15 57.32 30.72
N THR A 117 9.91 56.43 31.68
CA THR A 117 9.55 55.03 31.40
C THR A 117 8.04 54.86 31.58
N SER A 118 7.38 54.39 30.55
CA SER A 118 5.99 53.97 30.64
C SER A 118 5.89 52.49 30.41
N GLY A 119 5.40 51.74 31.36
CA GLY A 119 5.12 50.34 31.25
C GLY A 119 3.61 50.09 31.14
N SER A 120 3.19 49.20 30.22
CA SER A 120 1.81 48.72 30.17
C SER A 120 1.77 47.20 30.14
N LEU A 121 0.98 46.63 31.06
CA LEU A 121 0.65 45.20 31.06
C LEU A 121 -0.79 45.09 30.52
N THR A 122 -0.93 44.36 29.41
CA THR A 122 -2.25 44.09 28.81
C THR A 122 -2.49 42.59 28.86
N THR A 123 -3.56 42.20 29.55
CA THR A 123 -4.04 40.82 29.57
C THR A 123 -5.30 40.74 28.74
N ASN A 124 -5.28 39.93 27.68
CA ASN A 124 -6.44 39.74 26.83
C ASN A 124 -6.94 38.29 26.99
N LEU A 125 -8.21 38.16 27.31
CA LEU A 125 -8.96 36.93 27.31
C LEU A 125 -9.94 36.97 26.13
N GLY A 126 -10.02 35.90 25.37
CA GLY A 126 -10.93 35.82 24.23
C GLY A 126 -11.57 34.45 24.10
N ALA A 127 -12.75 34.44 23.54
CA ALA A 127 -13.44 33.23 23.09
C ALA A 127 -14.07 33.50 21.72
N LYS A 128 -13.65 32.73 20.71
CA LYS A 128 -14.16 32.84 19.35
C LYS A 128 -14.89 31.56 18.97
N VAL A 129 -16.12 31.71 18.46
CA VAL A 129 -16.88 30.60 17.83
C VAL A 129 -17.06 30.96 16.36
N VAL A 130 -16.68 30.05 15.47
CA VAL A 130 -16.89 30.17 14.02
C VAL A 130 -17.75 29.03 13.56
N MET A 131 -18.87 29.33 12.90
CA MET A 131 -19.75 28.34 12.30
C MET A 131 -19.93 28.64 10.80
N ARG A 132 -19.58 27.69 9.95
CA ARG A 132 -19.81 27.77 8.50
C ARG A 132 -21.11 27.07 8.17
N ILE A 133 -21.92 27.69 7.30
CA ILE A 133 -23.22 27.17 6.88
C ILE A 133 -23.10 26.66 5.44
N PRO A 134 -23.79 25.55 5.06
CA PRO A 134 -23.72 25.02 3.70
C PRO A 134 -24.08 26.00 2.57
N THR A 135 -24.84 27.07 2.86
CA THR A 135 -25.14 28.16 1.89
C THR A 135 -23.94 29.03 1.56
N GLY A 136 -22.84 28.90 2.35
CA GLY A 136 -21.64 29.73 2.27
C GLY A 136 -21.59 30.83 3.34
N ALA A 137 -22.65 30.98 4.15
CA ALA A 137 -22.62 31.94 5.27
C ALA A 137 -21.60 31.48 6.32
N GLU A 138 -20.98 32.49 6.96
CA GLU A 138 -20.14 32.33 8.13
C GLU A 138 -20.71 33.15 9.27
N VAL A 139 -20.97 32.50 10.40
CA VAL A 139 -21.37 33.14 11.65
C VAL A 139 -20.20 33.11 12.59
N THR A 140 -19.74 34.28 13.01
CA THR A 140 -18.64 34.41 13.98
C THR A 140 -19.17 35.11 15.25
N PHE A 141 -19.02 34.45 16.39
CA PHE A 141 -19.17 35.08 17.69
C PHE A 141 -17.78 35.27 18.29
N ASN A 142 -17.46 36.49 18.68
CA ASN A 142 -16.21 36.86 19.32
C ASN A 142 -16.46 37.58 20.62
N TRP A 143 -15.94 37.06 21.71
CA TRP A 143 -15.92 37.72 23.00
C TRP A 143 -14.47 38.03 23.39
N THR A 144 -14.20 39.29 23.78
CA THR A 144 -12.88 39.70 24.27
C THR A 144 -13.02 40.47 25.57
N ALA A 145 -12.09 40.20 26.48
CA ALA A 145 -11.97 40.97 27.75
C ALA A 145 -10.50 41.39 27.87
N ASP A 146 -10.29 42.70 27.79
CA ASP A 146 -8.97 43.32 27.83
C ASP A 146 -8.78 44.03 29.16
N ALA A 147 -7.87 43.56 30.00
CA ALA A 147 -7.43 44.22 31.21
C ALA A 147 -6.09 44.89 30.96
N GLN A 148 -6.05 46.21 31.01
CA GLN A 148 -4.84 46.98 30.82
C GLN A 148 -4.46 47.73 32.11
N THR A 149 -3.23 47.55 32.56
CA THR A 149 -2.63 48.31 33.64
C THR A 149 -1.45 49.09 33.08
N SER A 150 -1.47 50.43 33.19
CA SER A 150 -0.37 51.27 32.72
C SER A 150 0.22 52.06 33.88
N ASN A 151 1.53 52.07 33.99
CA ASN A 151 2.30 52.83 34.94
C ASN A 151 3.13 53.89 34.20
N LEU A 152 2.91 55.16 34.51
CA LEU A 152 3.72 56.26 34.03
C LEU A 152 4.65 56.73 35.16
N ASN A 153 5.96 56.46 35.02
CA ASN A 153 6.98 57.03 35.89
C ASN A 153 7.61 58.25 35.21
N SER A 154 7.34 59.45 35.68
CA SER A 154 8.03 60.67 35.26
C SER A 154 9.06 61.08 36.32
N ASN A 155 10.34 61.16 35.94
CA ASN A 155 11.43 61.62 36.83
C ASN A 155 11.48 63.17 37.00
N LEU A 156 10.45 63.88 36.66
CA LEU A 156 10.37 65.32 36.86
C LEU A 156 9.61 65.63 38.16
N ASN A 157 10.40 65.86 39.19
CA ASN A 157 9.97 66.49 40.46
C ASN A 157 8.47 66.43 40.83
N ASN A 158 8.09 65.41 41.60
CA ASN A 158 6.85 65.39 42.41
C ASN A 158 5.50 65.17 41.70
N ILE A 159 5.42 64.48 40.59
CA ILE A 159 4.12 63.98 40.10
C ILE A 159 4.08 62.50 40.35
N GLY A 160 3.21 62.01 41.23
CA GLY A 160 3.08 60.63 41.64
C GLY A 160 2.77 59.72 40.47
N SER A 161 3.16 58.43 40.58
CA SER A 161 2.86 57.37 39.62
C SER A 161 1.34 57.30 39.42
N ILE A 162 0.86 57.56 38.21
CA ILE A 162 -0.54 57.41 37.87
C ILE A 162 -0.70 55.93 37.41
N ASN A 163 -1.31 55.11 38.27
CA ASN A 163 -1.73 53.77 37.94
C ASN A 163 -3.12 53.84 37.33
N ASN A 164 -3.24 53.61 36.04
CA ASN A 164 -4.54 53.54 35.40
C ASN A 164 -4.83 52.07 35.03
N SER A 165 -5.90 51.53 35.59
CA SER A 165 -6.39 50.18 35.23
C SER A 165 -7.73 50.31 34.50
N SER A 166 -7.81 49.70 33.33
CA SER A 166 -9.06 49.65 32.56
C SER A 166 -9.40 48.23 32.22
N LEU A 167 -10.64 47.85 32.38
CA LEU A 167 -11.22 46.61 31.92
C LEU A 167 -12.23 46.95 30.82
N ARG A 168 -12.00 46.39 29.63
CA ARG A 168 -12.91 46.51 28.49
C ARG A 168 -13.37 45.11 28.09
N GLN A 169 -14.67 44.97 27.84
CA GLN A 169 -15.24 43.74 27.31
C GLN A 169 -16.04 44.09 26.07
N ASN A 170 -15.80 43.31 25.03
CA ASN A 170 -16.46 43.46 23.74
C ASN A 170 -17.09 42.13 23.34
N MET A 171 -18.30 42.15 22.85
CA MET A 171 -18.99 41.02 22.23
C MET A 171 -19.35 41.42 20.82
N GLU A 172 -18.95 40.60 19.86
CA GLU A 172 -19.25 40.78 18.43
C GLU A 172 -19.92 39.51 17.89
N LEU A 173 -21.09 39.69 17.30
CA LEU A 173 -21.75 38.68 16.49
C LEU A 173 -21.75 39.13 15.03
N ARG A 174 -21.08 38.41 14.16
CA ARG A 174 -20.98 38.73 12.74
C ARG A 174 -21.56 37.59 11.91
N LEU A 175 -22.41 37.96 10.96
CA LEU A 175 -22.90 37.11 9.88
C LEU A 175 -22.36 37.65 8.56
N SER A 176 -21.68 36.83 7.77
CA SER A 176 -21.27 37.15 6.42
C SER A 176 -21.85 36.10 5.45
N GLN A 177 -22.71 36.53 4.54
CA GLN A 177 -23.36 35.63 3.54
C GLN A 177 -22.92 36.04 2.13
N PRO A 178 -22.15 35.23 1.44
CA PRO A 178 -21.88 35.41 0.02
C PRO A 178 -23.17 35.13 -0.79
N LEU A 179 -23.43 36.00 -1.77
CA LEU A 179 -24.62 35.95 -2.61
C LEU A 179 -24.34 35.55 -4.04
N LEU A 180 -23.08 35.67 -4.52
CA LEU A 180 -22.66 35.28 -5.88
C LEU A 180 -21.47 34.31 -5.85
N LYS A 181 -20.23 34.80 -5.71
CA LYS A 181 -19.04 33.97 -5.56
C LYS A 181 -19.07 33.28 -4.21
N ASN A 182 -18.73 32.00 -4.13
CA ASN A 182 -18.80 31.16 -2.95
C ASN A 182 -20.23 30.98 -2.37
N ALA A 183 -21.27 31.34 -3.11
CA ALA A 183 -22.65 31.18 -2.70
C ALA A 183 -23.22 29.83 -3.08
N GLY A 184 -24.07 29.29 -2.19
CA GLY A 184 -24.85 28.08 -2.45
C GLY A 184 -24.22 26.78 -1.96
N THR A 185 -25.07 25.83 -1.68
CA THR A 185 -24.71 24.54 -1.06
C THR A 185 -23.75 23.72 -1.92
N ARG A 186 -23.97 23.70 -3.24
CA ARG A 186 -23.14 22.94 -4.19
C ARG A 186 -21.68 23.35 -4.18
N ILE A 187 -21.40 24.67 -4.08
CA ILE A 187 -20.03 25.20 -4.03
C ILE A 187 -19.40 24.88 -2.67
N ASN A 188 -20.14 25.11 -1.59
CA ASN A 188 -19.62 24.97 -0.23
C ASN A 188 -19.47 23.51 0.21
N GLN A 189 -20.24 22.59 -0.33
CA GLN A 189 -20.10 21.15 -0.11
C GLN A 189 -19.05 20.51 -1.03
N ALA A 190 -18.60 21.18 -2.10
CA ALA A 190 -17.65 20.61 -3.07
C ALA A 190 -16.35 20.10 -2.42
N SER A 191 -15.83 20.75 -1.37
CA SER A 191 -14.66 20.25 -0.63
C SER A 191 -14.91 18.92 0.08
N ILE A 192 -16.12 18.71 0.60
CA ILE A 192 -16.54 17.45 1.23
C ILE A 192 -16.71 16.37 0.15
N ASP A 193 -17.34 16.74 -0.98
CA ASP A 193 -17.52 15.80 -2.09
C ASP A 193 -16.18 15.38 -2.71
N LEU A 194 -15.21 16.31 -2.83
CA LEU A 194 -13.83 15.99 -3.22
C LEU A 194 -13.17 15.02 -2.22
N ALA A 195 -13.32 15.26 -0.92
CA ALA A 195 -12.80 14.35 0.10
C ALA A 195 -13.46 12.96 0.04
N ARG A 196 -14.77 12.88 -0.22
CA ARG A 196 -15.48 11.61 -0.43
C ARG A 196 -15.03 10.87 -1.68
N ILE A 197 -14.73 11.59 -2.77
CA ILE A 197 -14.16 10.97 -3.97
C ILE A 197 -12.74 10.49 -3.69
N SER A 198 -11.93 11.27 -2.98
CA SER A 198 -10.58 10.86 -2.56
C SER A 198 -10.63 9.62 -1.66
N GLU A 199 -11.63 9.52 -0.79
CA GLU A 199 -11.87 8.34 0.04
C GLU A 199 -12.15 7.10 -0.82
N LYS A 200 -13.00 7.19 -1.84
CA LYS A 200 -13.23 6.08 -2.78
C LYS A 200 -11.96 5.69 -3.52
N PHE A 201 -11.18 6.68 -3.95
CA PHE A 201 -9.89 6.45 -4.60
C PHE A 201 -8.90 5.70 -3.68
N ASN A 202 -8.84 6.09 -2.41
CA ASN A 202 -7.99 5.46 -1.40
C ASN A 202 -8.40 4.01 -1.10
N ILE A 203 -9.70 3.72 -1.09
CA ILE A 203 -10.21 2.35 -0.97
C ILE A 203 -9.75 1.50 -2.16
N GLU A 204 -9.83 2.01 -3.38
CA GLU A 204 -9.37 1.27 -4.56
C GLU A 204 -7.85 1.08 -4.57
N ASN A 205 -7.07 2.03 -4.03
CA ASN A 205 -5.63 1.87 -3.82
C ASN A 205 -5.32 0.74 -2.84
N LEU A 206 -6.02 0.68 -1.70
CA LEU A 206 -5.87 -0.41 -0.75
C LEU A 206 -6.19 -1.76 -1.40
N LYS A 207 -7.31 -1.86 -2.14
CA LYS A 207 -7.68 -3.08 -2.89
C LYS A 207 -6.60 -3.47 -3.88
N SER A 208 -6.04 -2.50 -4.62
CA SER A 208 -4.96 -2.73 -5.57
C SER A 208 -3.71 -3.29 -4.88
N THR A 209 -3.29 -2.71 -3.76
CA THR A 209 -2.15 -3.20 -2.97
C THR A 209 -2.39 -4.63 -2.50
N LEU A 210 -3.57 -4.92 -1.92
CA LEU A 210 -3.93 -6.26 -1.48
C LEU A 210 -3.95 -7.27 -2.64
N ASN A 211 -4.59 -6.92 -3.76
CA ASN A 211 -4.64 -7.78 -4.95
C ASN A 211 -3.25 -8.11 -5.47
N ASN A 212 -2.37 -7.11 -5.57
CA ASN A 212 -1.01 -7.28 -6.07
C ASN A 212 -0.18 -8.17 -5.13
N THR A 213 -0.19 -7.87 -3.84
CA THR A 213 0.63 -8.61 -2.85
C THR A 213 0.14 -10.05 -2.68
N ILE A 214 -1.17 -10.29 -2.67
CA ILE A 214 -1.74 -11.65 -2.62
C ILE A 214 -1.38 -12.42 -3.89
N THR A 215 -1.50 -11.81 -5.07
CA THR A 215 -1.14 -12.45 -6.34
C THR A 215 0.35 -12.81 -6.38
N GLU A 216 1.23 -11.91 -5.93
CA GLU A 216 2.66 -12.14 -5.84
C GLU A 216 2.98 -13.33 -4.91
N ALA A 217 2.33 -13.42 -3.76
CA ALA A 217 2.48 -14.55 -2.83
C ALA A 217 2.00 -15.88 -3.43
N ILE A 218 0.87 -15.88 -4.16
CA ILE A 218 0.35 -17.05 -4.86
C ILE A 218 1.31 -17.53 -5.92
N VAL A 219 1.85 -16.61 -6.73
CA VAL A 219 2.83 -16.95 -7.78
C VAL A 219 4.11 -17.49 -7.16
N ALA A 220 4.64 -16.84 -6.11
CA ALA A 220 5.84 -17.31 -5.42
C ALA A 220 5.65 -18.70 -4.77
N TYR A 221 4.48 -18.96 -4.21
CA TYR A 221 4.14 -20.27 -3.66
C TYR A 221 4.12 -21.36 -4.75
N ARG A 222 3.55 -21.06 -5.91
CA ARG A 222 3.55 -21.99 -7.04
C ARG A 222 4.96 -22.23 -7.60
N GLU A 223 5.82 -21.21 -7.59
CA GLU A 223 7.23 -21.37 -7.93
C GLU A 223 7.95 -22.28 -6.94
N LEU A 224 7.61 -22.22 -5.64
CA LEU A 224 8.11 -23.18 -4.65
C LEU A 224 7.64 -24.60 -4.95
N ILE A 225 6.35 -24.80 -5.26
CA ILE A 225 5.83 -26.13 -5.68
C ILE A 225 6.59 -26.62 -6.90
N ARG A 226 6.77 -25.78 -7.92
CA ARG A 226 7.52 -26.11 -9.13
C ARG A 226 8.94 -26.59 -8.81
N ALA A 227 9.65 -25.86 -7.96
CA ALA A 227 11.01 -26.22 -7.57
C ALA A 227 11.06 -27.54 -6.76
N GLN A 228 10.07 -27.79 -5.87
CA GLN A 228 9.97 -29.06 -5.15
C GLN A 228 9.73 -30.25 -6.09
N GLU A 229 8.80 -30.12 -7.02
CA GLU A 229 8.51 -31.19 -7.99
C GLU A 229 9.71 -31.43 -8.94
N ARG A 230 10.42 -30.37 -9.34
CA ARG A 230 11.63 -30.49 -10.14
C ARG A 230 12.72 -31.27 -9.43
N VAL A 231 12.94 -31.03 -8.12
CA VAL A 231 13.88 -31.85 -7.32
C VAL A 231 13.47 -33.33 -7.34
N LYS A 232 12.17 -33.66 -7.22
CA LYS A 232 11.68 -35.05 -7.29
C LYS A 232 11.93 -35.67 -8.66
N ILE A 233 11.70 -34.92 -9.75
CA ILE A 233 11.97 -35.37 -11.13
C ILE A 233 13.45 -35.66 -11.30
N GLU A 234 14.34 -34.78 -10.84
CA GLU A 234 15.81 -34.98 -10.97
C GLU A 234 16.31 -36.13 -10.08
N GLN A 235 15.74 -36.32 -8.87
CA GLN A 235 16.04 -37.45 -8.01
C GLN A 235 15.65 -38.79 -8.68
N LEU A 236 14.43 -38.85 -9.23
CA LEU A 236 13.99 -40.05 -9.96
C LEU A 236 14.84 -40.32 -11.21
N SER A 237 15.20 -39.24 -11.90
CA SER A 237 16.08 -39.30 -13.08
C SER A 237 17.48 -39.86 -12.74
N LEU A 238 18.06 -39.37 -11.63
CA LEU A 238 19.34 -39.89 -11.13
C LEU A 238 19.25 -41.37 -10.72
N LYS A 239 18.19 -41.74 -10.01
CA LYS A 239 17.94 -43.13 -9.61
C LYS A 239 17.84 -44.03 -10.84
N ASN A 240 17.05 -43.64 -11.85
CA ASN A 240 16.92 -44.42 -13.09
C ASN A 240 18.27 -44.61 -13.84
N ALA A 241 19.14 -43.59 -13.81
CA ALA A 241 20.48 -43.69 -14.39
C ALA A 241 21.38 -44.66 -13.59
N GLN A 242 21.26 -44.64 -12.24
CA GLN A 242 21.99 -45.60 -11.38
C GLN A 242 21.52 -47.05 -11.60
N ASP A 243 20.20 -47.24 -11.63
CA ASP A 243 19.59 -48.57 -11.92
C ASP A 243 20.04 -49.08 -13.32
N SER A 244 20.12 -48.15 -14.30
CA SER A 244 20.64 -48.49 -15.65
C SER A 244 22.11 -48.91 -15.64
N LEU A 245 22.96 -48.24 -14.84
CA LEU A 245 24.36 -48.61 -14.67
C LEU A 245 24.49 -50.01 -14.08
N GLU A 246 23.70 -50.37 -13.06
CA GLU A 246 23.71 -51.72 -12.45
C GLU A 246 23.34 -52.80 -13.47
N ILE A 247 22.26 -52.58 -14.24
CA ILE A 247 21.83 -53.48 -15.30
C ILE A 247 22.96 -53.66 -16.36
N ASN A 248 23.59 -52.55 -16.78
CA ASN A 248 24.64 -52.58 -17.77
C ASN A 248 25.91 -53.31 -17.28
N GLN A 249 26.26 -53.13 -16.01
CA GLN A 249 27.36 -53.90 -15.39
C GLN A 249 27.09 -55.40 -15.40
N ALA A 250 25.87 -55.82 -15.10
CA ALA A 250 25.49 -57.24 -15.18
C ALA A 250 25.55 -57.78 -16.62
N LEU A 251 25.15 -56.98 -17.63
CA LEU A 251 25.24 -57.36 -19.06
C LEU A 251 26.70 -57.47 -19.54
N ILE A 252 27.59 -56.61 -19.06
CA ILE A 252 29.03 -56.67 -19.34
C ILE A 252 29.65 -57.96 -18.76
N GLN A 253 29.31 -58.27 -17.49
CA GLN A 253 29.76 -59.50 -16.85
C GLN A 253 29.29 -60.76 -17.61
N ALA A 254 28.09 -60.69 -18.18
CA ALA A 254 27.54 -61.76 -19.02
C ALA A 254 28.13 -61.80 -20.46
N GLY A 255 29.06 -60.88 -20.78
CA GLY A 255 29.67 -60.81 -22.14
C GLY A 255 28.72 -60.27 -23.22
N ARG A 256 27.61 -59.62 -22.83
CA ARG A 256 26.57 -59.13 -23.77
C ARG A 256 26.69 -57.65 -24.11
N LEU A 257 27.55 -56.91 -23.40
CA LEU A 257 27.77 -55.48 -23.59
C LEU A 257 29.27 -55.15 -23.55
N ALA A 258 29.72 -54.17 -24.33
CA ALA A 258 31.13 -53.76 -24.35
C ALA A 258 31.46 -52.92 -23.04
N PRO A 259 32.65 -53.14 -22.40
CA PRO A 259 33.04 -52.44 -21.18
C PRO A 259 33.07 -50.91 -21.32
N VAL A 260 33.30 -50.38 -22.53
CA VAL A 260 33.33 -48.93 -22.80
C VAL A 260 32.01 -48.23 -22.55
N GLU A 261 30.88 -48.93 -22.59
CA GLU A 261 29.54 -48.39 -22.35
C GLU A 261 29.34 -47.90 -20.89
N ILE A 262 30.16 -48.37 -19.91
CA ILE A 262 30.16 -47.88 -18.54
C ILE A 262 30.50 -46.40 -18.46
N ILE A 263 31.45 -45.92 -19.27
CA ILE A 263 31.89 -44.52 -19.25
C ILE A 263 30.71 -43.60 -19.58
N GLN A 264 29.87 -44.00 -20.51
CA GLN A 264 28.69 -43.23 -20.91
C GLN A 264 27.64 -43.13 -19.77
N ASN A 265 27.39 -44.27 -19.10
CA ASN A 265 26.50 -44.26 -17.90
C ASN A 265 27.05 -43.39 -16.77
N GLN A 266 28.35 -43.47 -16.48
CA GLN A 266 28.99 -42.66 -15.45
C GLN A 266 28.90 -41.17 -15.79
N THR A 267 29.08 -40.83 -17.08
CA THR A 267 28.92 -39.43 -17.54
C THR A 267 27.47 -38.94 -17.37
N ASP A 268 26.47 -39.77 -17.72
CA ASP A 268 25.05 -39.43 -17.53
C ASP A 268 24.74 -39.24 -16.05
N ILE A 269 25.20 -40.12 -15.16
CA ILE A 269 25.03 -40.01 -13.70
C ILE A 269 25.65 -38.71 -13.19
N ALA A 270 26.88 -38.36 -13.60
CA ALA A 270 27.54 -37.13 -13.20
C ALA A 270 26.73 -35.88 -13.62
N ASN A 271 26.23 -35.85 -14.86
CA ASN A 271 25.38 -34.78 -15.38
C ASN A 271 24.06 -34.64 -14.57
N ARG A 272 23.43 -35.76 -14.19
CA ARG A 272 22.21 -35.74 -13.36
C ARG A 272 22.46 -35.31 -11.95
N GLN A 273 23.62 -35.61 -11.37
CA GLN A 273 24.01 -35.09 -10.06
C GLN A 273 24.14 -33.57 -10.10
N VAL A 274 24.75 -33.01 -11.16
CA VAL A 274 24.81 -31.54 -11.33
C VAL A 274 23.42 -30.95 -11.48
N SER A 275 22.53 -31.56 -12.26
CA SER A 275 21.15 -31.12 -12.43
C SER A 275 20.37 -31.14 -11.08
N LEU A 276 20.56 -32.22 -10.30
CA LEU A 276 19.93 -32.31 -8.97
C LEU A 276 20.43 -31.22 -8.00
N LEU A 277 21.74 -30.97 -7.95
CA LEU A 277 22.29 -29.89 -7.13
C LEU A 277 21.75 -28.52 -7.55
N SER A 278 21.64 -28.28 -8.87
CA SER A 278 21.02 -27.04 -9.37
C SER A 278 19.56 -26.91 -8.96
N ALA A 279 18.78 -28.00 -9.08
CA ALA A 279 17.37 -28.01 -8.66
C ALA A 279 17.20 -27.78 -7.14
N GLN A 280 18.10 -28.36 -6.32
CA GLN A 280 18.11 -28.13 -4.87
C GLN A 280 18.43 -26.68 -4.49
N ASN A 281 19.38 -26.04 -5.19
CA ASN A 281 19.69 -24.64 -5.01
C ASN A 281 18.53 -23.72 -5.44
N ASP A 282 17.86 -24.04 -6.54
CA ASP A 282 16.67 -23.31 -6.99
C ASP A 282 15.52 -23.43 -5.97
N LEU A 283 15.31 -24.63 -5.41
CA LEU A 283 14.33 -24.85 -4.37
C LEU A 283 14.58 -23.94 -3.15
N GLU A 284 15.82 -23.86 -2.70
CA GLU A 284 16.17 -22.98 -1.56
C GLU A 284 15.95 -21.50 -1.91
N SER A 285 16.30 -21.10 -3.12
CA SER A 285 16.05 -19.73 -3.60
C SER A 285 14.55 -19.40 -3.62
N LYS A 286 13.69 -20.30 -4.12
CA LYS A 286 12.23 -20.08 -4.15
C LYS A 286 11.61 -20.09 -2.73
N ARG A 287 12.16 -20.94 -1.83
CA ARG A 287 11.78 -20.93 -0.42
C ARG A 287 12.04 -19.58 0.24
N LEU A 288 13.25 -19.05 0.07
CA LEU A 288 13.63 -17.75 0.63
C LEU A 288 12.81 -16.61 0.02
N ALA A 289 12.54 -16.65 -1.29
CA ALA A 289 11.70 -15.66 -1.96
C ALA A 289 10.28 -15.63 -1.39
N LEU A 290 9.65 -16.80 -1.16
CA LEU A 290 8.32 -16.87 -0.55
C LEU A 290 8.34 -16.34 0.90
N LEU A 291 9.34 -16.72 1.71
CA LEU A 291 9.48 -16.24 3.09
C LEU A 291 9.62 -14.72 3.16
N ALA A 292 10.34 -14.12 2.21
CA ALA A 292 10.49 -12.66 2.11
C ALA A 292 9.15 -11.96 1.81
N ILE A 293 8.31 -12.53 0.91
CA ILE A 293 6.97 -11.99 0.62
C ILE A 293 6.03 -12.15 1.81
N LEU A 294 6.12 -13.28 2.52
CA LEU A 294 5.31 -13.55 3.72
C LEU A 294 5.78 -12.76 4.95
N ASP A 295 6.95 -12.14 4.88
CA ASP A 295 7.59 -11.42 6.00
C ASP A 295 7.73 -12.28 7.27
N ILE A 296 8.22 -13.54 7.08
CA ILE A 296 8.43 -14.54 8.12
C ILE A 296 9.92 -14.83 8.23
N ASP A 297 10.34 -15.38 9.40
CA ASP A 297 11.73 -15.75 9.65
C ASP A 297 12.30 -16.65 8.54
N LYS A 298 13.41 -16.21 7.94
CA LYS A 298 14.16 -16.93 6.88
C LYS A 298 14.57 -18.36 7.25
N ASN A 299 14.67 -18.66 8.56
CA ASN A 299 15.05 -19.97 9.05
C ASN A 299 13.84 -20.95 9.12
N THR A 300 12.63 -20.50 8.80
CA THR A 300 11.43 -21.35 8.79
C THR A 300 11.53 -22.35 7.65
N ASN A 301 11.46 -23.65 7.99
CA ASN A 301 11.41 -24.70 6.97
C ASN A 301 9.97 -24.89 6.50
N ILE A 302 9.71 -24.51 5.26
CA ILE A 302 8.38 -24.60 4.64
C ILE A 302 8.39 -25.66 3.54
N GLU A 303 7.32 -26.44 3.47
CA GLU A 303 7.01 -27.37 2.38
C GLU A 303 5.66 -26.96 1.79
N ALA A 304 5.60 -26.81 0.47
CA ALA A 304 4.34 -26.55 -0.21
C ALA A 304 3.58 -27.88 -0.43
N ASP A 305 2.26 -27.75 -0.50
CA ASP A 305 1.38 -28.88 -0.81
C ASP A 305 1.55 -29.33 -2.28
N THR A 306 0.91 -30.42 -2.66
CA THR A 306 0.97 -30.96 -4.02
C THR A 306 0.22 -30.06 -5.01
N ILE A 307 0.61 -30.14 -6.29
CA ILE A 307 -0.06 -29.43 -7.38
C ILE A 307 -1.53 -29.88 -7.47
N PRO A 308 -2.51 -28.95 -7.43
CA PRO A 308 -3.90 -29.31 -7.59
C PRO A 308 -4.19 -29.83 -9.01
N SER A 309 -5.18 -30.72 -9.15
CA SER A 309 -5.64 -31.15 -10.46
C SER A 309 -6.21 -29.96 -11.24
N VAL A 310 -5.71 -29.75 -12.45
CA VAL A 310 -6.07 -28.62 -13.30
C VAL A 310 -7.15 -29.04 -14.28
N LYS A 311 -8.24 -28.24 -14.33
CA LYS A 311 -9.35 -28.38 -15.29
C LYS A 311 -9.46 -27.13 -16.17
N PRO A 312 -10.01 -27.25 -17.38
CA PRO A 312 -10.27 -26.08 -18.22
C PRO A 312 -11.30 -25.16 -17.57
N VAL A 313 -11.06 -23.86 -17.66
CA VAL A 313 -12.02 -22.84 -17.22
C VAL A 313 -12.58 -22.16 -18.47
N ALA A 314 -13.91 -22.13 -18.59
CA ALA A 314 -14.58 -21.42 -19.67
C ALA A 314 -14.52 -19.90 -19.39
N LEU A 315 -13.79 -19.17 -20.21
CA LEU A 315 -13.59 -17.72 -20.11
C LEU A 315 -14.51 -17.00 -21.10
N ASP A 316 -15.63 -16.45 -20.61
CA ASP A 316 -16.57 -15.63 -21.39
C ASP A 316 -16.11 -14.18 -21.36
N ILE A 317 -15.63 -13.66 -22.47
CA ILE A 317 -15.02 -12.34 -22.57
C ILE A 317 -16.01 -11.21 -22.26
N GLU A 318 -17.29 -11.34 -22.62
CA GLU A 318 -18.30 -10.31 -22.37
C GLU A 318 -18.65 -10.24 -20.87
N LYS A 319 -18.77 -11.38 -20.21
CA LYS A 319 -18.97 -11.40 -18.74
C LYS A 319 -17.76 -10.81 -18.01
N LEU A 320 -16.56 -11.19 -18.42
CA LEU A 320 -15.32 -10.69 -17.81
C LEU A 320 -15.14 -9.18 -18.04
N ARG A 321 -15.56 -8.66 -19.20
CA ARG A 321 -15.57 -7.22 -19.49
C ARG A 321 -16.48 -6.46 -18.52
N ASN A 322 -17.69 -6.94 -18.31
CA ASN A 322 -18.62 -6.29 -17.38
C ASN A 322 -18.11 -6.32 -15.93
N ILE A 323 -17.46 -7.42 -15.52
CA ILE A 323 -16.78 -7.51 -14.23
C ILE A 323 -15.64 -6.48 -14.17
N ALA A 324 -14.77 -6.44 -15.17
CA ALA A 324 -13.63 -5.52 -15.20
C ALA A 324 -14.06 -4.06 -15.08
N LEU A 325 -15.11 -3.64 -15.81
CA LEU A 325 -15.65 -2.27 -15.74
C LEU A 325 -16.22 -1.90 -14.36
N SER A 326 -16.58 -2.88 -13.54
CA SER A 326 -17.14 -2.65 -12.20
C SER A 326 -16.15 -2.83 -11.06
N THR A 327 -15.04 -3.55 -11.28
CA THR A 327 -14.11 -3.95 -10.19
C THR A 327 -12.66 -3.61 -10.43
N GLN A 328 -12.25 -3.31 -11.66
CA GLN A 328 -10.85 -3.03 -11.99
C GLN A 328 -10.41 -1.67 -11.40
N PRO A 329 -9.45 -1.65 -10.47
CA PRO A 329 -9.12 -0.45 -9.71
C PRO A 329 -8.67 0.73 -10.58
N GLY A 330 -7.85 0.49 -11.61
CA GLY A 330 -7.34 1.56 -12.47
C GLY A 330 -8.44 2.25 -13.30
N TYR A 331 -9.47 1.52 -13.73
CA TYR A 331 -10.63 2.09 -14.42
C TYR A 331 -11.48 2.94 -13.46
N LEU A 332 -11.76 2.42 -12.25
CA LEU A 332 -12.51 3.16 -11.23
C LEU A 332 -11.79 4.43 -10.79
N GLN A 333 -10.48 4.37 -10.63
CA GLN A 333 -9.66 5.55 -10.30
C GLN A 333 -9.71 6.60 -11.41
N ALA A 334 -9.71 6.20 -12.68
CA ALA A 334 -9.87 7.13 -13.81
C ALA A 334 -11.26 7.80 -13.81
N GLN A 335 -12.32 7.07 -13.44
CA GLN A 335 -13.65 7.64 -13.25
C GLN A 335 -13.67 8.65 -12.09
N PHE A 336 -13.11 8.32 -10.94
CA PHE A 336 -13.04 9.23 -9.79
C PHE A 336 -12.23 10.50 -10.12
N SER A 337 -11.13 10.36 -10.85
CA SER A 337 -10.35 11.52 -11.33
C SER A 337 -11.16 12.43 -12.26
N LEU A 338 -11.99 11.85 -13.13
CA LEU A 338 -12.90 12.63 -13.98
C LEU A 338 -13.91 13.41 -13.12
N ASP A 339 -14.51 12.76 -12.10
CA ASP A 339 -15.49 13.42 -11.23
C ASP A 339 -14.85 14.50 -10.36
N GLN A 340 -13.62 14.31 -9.86
CA GLN A 340 -12.84 15.36 -9.19
C GLN A 340 -12.61 16.58 -10.11
N ASN A 341 -12.23 16.35 -11.37
CA ASN A 341 -11.97 17.44 -12.31
C ASN A 341 -13.24 18.19 -12.73
N LYS A 342 -14.41 17.53 -12.77
CA LYS A 342 -15.70 18.21 -12.93
C LYS A 342 -16.00 19.16 -11.77
N LEU A 343 -15.76 18.74 -10.51
CA LEU A 343 -15.91 19.59 -9.32
C LEU A 343 -14.89 20.74 -9.32
N ASN A 344 -13.63 20.47 -9.67
CA ASN A 344 -12.61 21.49 -9.75
C ASN A 344 -12.93 22.54 -10.82
N LEU A 345 -13.49 22.15 -11.97
CA LEU A 345 -13.95 23.09 -12.99
C LEU A 345 -15.08 23.97 -12.46
N MET A 346 -16.06 23.38 -11.78
CA MET A 346 -17.17 24.14 -11.16
C MET A 346 -16.66 25.17 -10.14
N LEU A 347 -15.69 24.81 -9.29
CA LEU A 347 -15.06 25.73 -8.34
C LEU A 347 -14.27 26.85 -9.03
N ALA A 348 -13.54 26.51 -10.11
CA ALA A 348 -12.80 27.49 -10.91
C ALA A 348 -13.73 28.46 -11.65
N GLU A 349 -14.89 28.00 -12.12
CA GLU A 349 -15.94 28.82 -12.71
C GLU A 349 -16.56 29.77 -11.69
N ASP A 350 -16.89 29.27 -10.50
CA ASP A 350 -17.39 30.11 -9.40
C ASP A 350 -16.36 31.18 -8.99
N GLY A 351 -15.07 30.84 -9.01
CA GLY A 351 -13.97 31.75 -8.71
C GLY A 351 -13.95 33.02 -9.59
N LYS A 352 -14.54 32.98 -10.82
CA LYS A 352 -14.64 34.12 -11.75
C LYS A 352 -15.83 35.03 -11.48
N ARG A 353 -16.78 34.62 -10.63
CA ARG A 353 -17.98 35.42 -10.33
C ARG A 353 -17.63 36.66 -9.53
N TRP A 354 -18.53 37.63 -9.59
CA TRP A 354 -18.47 38.82 -8.73
C TRP A 354 -18.60 38.43 -7.26
N ASN A 355 -17.86 39.10 -6.40
CA ASN A 355 -17.95 38.93 -4.97
C ASN A 355 -19.03 39.90 -4.43
N LEU A 356 -20.21 39.40 -4.12
CA LEU A 356 -21.30 40.12 -3.49
C LEU A 356 -21.59 39.50 -2.13
N ASN A 357 -21.34 40.25 -1.06
CA ASN A 357 -21.57 39.75 0.32
C ASN A 357 -22.61 40.60 1.02
N LEU A 358 -23.42 39.97 1.81
CA LEU A 358 -24.26 40.56 2.82
C LEU A 358 -23.56 40.38 4.18
N ASP A 359 -23.18 41.48 4.82
CA ASP A 359 -22.55 41.49 6.15
C ASP A 359 -23.48 42.12 7.19
N ALA A 360 -23.75 41.39 8.28
CA ALA A 360 -24.46 41.91 9.43
C ALA A 360 -23.57 41.75 10.68
N THR A 361 -23.42 42.84 11.45
CA THR A 361 -22.59 42.84 12.67
C THR A 361 -23.37 43.45 13.81
N LEU A 362 -23.38 42.77 14.93
CA LEU A 362 -23.86 43.29 16.23
C LEU A 362 -22.68 43.41 17.17
N LEU A 363 -22.42 44.60 17.64
CA LEU A 363 -21.37 44.95 18.61
C LEU A 363 -22.00 45.38 19.92
N ASN A 364 -21.55 44.79 21.02
CA ASN A 364 -21.94 45.17 22.35
C ASN A 364 -20.69 45.40 23.19
N ASN A 365 -20.39 46.66 23.48
CA ASN A 365 -19.38 47.05 24.47
C ASN A 365 -20.08 47.19 25.82
N LEU A 366 -19.56 46.53 26.88
CA LEU A 366 -20.09 46.71 28.22
C LEU A 366 -20.06 48.19 28.58
N ASN A 367 -21.23 48.79 28.88
CA ASN A 367 -21.49 50.18 29.16
C ASN A 367 -21.81 51.11 27.95
N GLU A 368 -21.97 50.56 26.75
CA GLU A 368 -22.40 51.31 25.56
C GLU A 368 -23.68 50.69 24.95
N ALA A 369 -24.38 51.47 24.14
CA ALA A 369 -25.52 50.94 23.38
C ALA A 369 -25.06 49.88 22.34
N VAL A 370 -25.89 48.89 22.07
CA VAL A 370 -25.63 47.88 21.02
C VAL A 370 -25.57 48.58 19.67
N ASP A 371 -24.44 48.43 18.99
CA ASP A 371 -24.24 48.91 17.61
C ASP A 371 -24.59 47.79 16.60
N ALA A 372 -25.56 48.04 15.75
CA ALA A 372 -26.02 47.14 14.72
C ALA A 372 -25.67 47.69 13.32
N ARG A 373 -24.93 46.93 12.55
CA ARG A 373 -24.51 47.30 11.18
C ARG A 373 -24.98 46.27 10.19
N LEU A 374 -25.54 46.72 9.07
CA LEU A 374 -25.92 45.93 7.92
C LEU A 374 -25.30 46.53 6.66
N GLY A 375 -24.60 45.77 5.87
CA GLY A 375 -23.92 46.23 4.69
C GLY A 375 -23.97 45.22 3.53
N LEU A 376 -23.96 45.75 2.32
CA LEU A 376 -23.73 44.98 1.09
C LEU A 376 -22.40 45.44 0.50
N SER A 377 -21.51 44.48 0.20
CA SER A 377 -20.26 44.75 -0.44
C SER A 377 -20.21 44.05 -1.80
N LEU A 378 -19.90 44.81 -2.87
CA LEU A 378 -19.75 44.29 -4.23
C LEU A 378 -18.32 44.59 -4.69
N GLY A 379 -17.60 43.53 -5.12
CA GLY A 379 -16.24 43.66 -5.62
C GLY A 379 -15.97 42.72 -6.80
N HIS A 380 -15.11 43.15 -7.72
CA HIS A 380 -14.58 42.33 -8.78
C HIS A 380 -13.18 42.83 -9.17
N THR A 381 -12.23 41.92 -9.34
CA THR A 381 -10.88 42.27 -9.78
C THR A 381 -10.80 42.18 -11.28
N PHE A 382 -10.68 43.34 -11.95
CA PHE A 382 -10.54 43.41 -13.40
C PHE A 382 -9.07 43.18 -13.81
N GLY A 383 -8.85 42.43 -14.90
CA GLY A 383 -7.51 42.16 -15.42
C GLY A 383 -6.72 41.10 -14.65
N ASP A 384 -7.37 40.35 -13.75
CA ASP A 384 -6.75 39.22 -13.05
C ASP A 384 -6.61 38.00 -13.99
N LEU A 385 -5.45 37.91 -14.66
CA LEU A 385 -5.11 36.79 -15.52
C LEU A 385 -5.01 35.45 -14.76
N SER A 386 -4.81 35.48 -13.43
CA SER A 386 -4.65 34.26 -12.63
C SER A 386 -5.98 33.50 -12.52
N LEU A 387 -7.09 34.21 -12.37
CA LEU A 387 -8.43 33.61 -12.34
C LEU A 387 -8.81 32.98 -13.69
N GLU A 388 -8.51 33.69 -14.79
CA GLU A 388 -8.77 33.16 -16.12
C GLU A 388 -7.88 31.95 -16.41
N GLN A 389 -6.60 32.01 -16.04
CA GLN A 389 -5.68 30.89 -16.19
C GLN A 389 -6.09 29.68 -15.34
N THR A 390 -6.58 29.90 -14.12
CA THR A 390 -7.09 28.83 -13.23
C THR A 390 -8.28 28.13 -13.88
N PHE A 391 -9.22 28.90 -14.43
CA PHE A 391 -10.38 28.33 -15.14
C PHE A 391 -9.95 27.55 -16.41
N LYS A 392 -9.08 28.13 -17.25
CA LYS A 392 -8.55 27.45 -18.43
C LYS A 392 -7.81 26.15 -18.07
N ARG A 393 -7.02 26.19 -17.01
CA ARG A 393 -6.32 24.99 -16.50
C ARG A 393 -7.31 23.91 -16.07
N ALA A 394 -8.36 24.27 -15.34
CA ALA A 394 -9.40 23.31 -14.93
C ALA A 394 -10.14 22.71 -16.13
N GLN A 395 -10.42 23.49 -17.19
CA GLN A 395 -10.98 22.98 -18.45
C GLN A 395 -10.04 21.98 -19.14
N VAL A 396 -8.74 22.31 -19.21
CA VAL A 396 -7.73 21.42 -19.80
C VAL A 396 -7.60 20.13 -19.01
N GLU A 397 -7.57 20.19 -17.66
CA GLU A 397 -7.47 18.99 -16.81
C GLU A 397 -8.73 18.12 -16.91
N LEU A 398 -9.92 18.72 -17.00
CA LEU A 398 -11.14 17.96 -17.29
C LEU A 398 -11.01 17.23 -18.65
N ARG A 399 -10.59 17.93 -19.70
CA ARG A 399 -10.44 17.32 -21.04
C ARG A 399 -9.39 16.21 -21.05
N LYS A 400 -8.27 16.40 -20.34
CA LYS A 400 -7.27 15.35 -20.15
C LYS A 400 -7.84 14.13 -19.44
N SER A 401 -8.63 14.33 -18.39
CA SER A 401 -9.24 13.21 -17.64
C SER A 401 -10.27 12.46 -18.48
N GLU A 402 -11.06 13.12 -19.33
CA GLU A 402 -11.93 12.47 -20.31
C GLU A 402 -11.13 11.59 -21.28
N ASN A 403 -10.03 12.14 -21.85
CA ASN A 403 -9.17 11.39 -22.74
C ASN A 403 -8.48 10.21 -22.02
N THR A 404 -8.07 10.39 -20.76
CA THR A 404 -7.46 9.36 -19.94
C THR A 404 -8.46 8.23 -19.66
N LEU A 405 -9.70 8.55 -19.29
CA LEU A 405 -10.72 7.53 -19.05
C LEU A 405 -10.98 6.70 -20.32
N LYS A 406 -11.12 7.35 -21.47
CA LYS A 406 -11.28 6.66 -22.77
C LYS A 406 -10.08 5.76 -23.08
N ASN A 407 -8.86 6.25 -22.86
CA ASN A 407 -7.64 5.47 -23.10
C ASN A 407 -7.54 4.27 -22.13
N VAL A 408 -7.85 4.46 -20.84
CA VAL A 408 -7.88 3.39 -19.84
C VAL A 408 -8.92 2.33 -20.22
N GLN A 409 -10.11 2.73 -20.67
CA GLN A 409 -11.12 1.80 -21.13
C GLN A 409 -10.65 0.98 -22.34
N THR A 410 -10.05 1.62 -23.35
CA THR A 410 -9.51 0.92 -24.52
C THR A 410 -8.40 -0.05 -24.13
N LYS A 411 -7.48 0.38 -23.26
CA LYS A 411 -6.40 -0.49 -22.75
C LYS A 411 -6.95 -1.68 -21.97
N LEU A 412 -7.95 -1.45 -21.13
CA LEU A 412 -8.62 -2.52 -20.37
C LEU A 412 -9.19 -3.58 -21.30
N GLU A 413 -9.86 -3.19 -22.37
CA GLU A 413 -10.43 -4.13 -23.36
C GLU A 413 -9.33 -4.93 -24.09
N ILE A 414 -8.23 -4.28 -24.49
CA ILE A 414 -7.09 -4.93 -25.15
C ILE A 414 -6.40 -5.91 -24.19
N GLU A 415 -6.09 -5.46 -22.97
CA GLU A 415 -5.43 -6.31 -21.98
C GLU A 415 -6.30 -7.48 -21.55
N LEU A 416 -7.61 -7.29 -21.42
CA LEU A 416 -8.53 -8.38 -21.12
C LEU A 416 -8.49 -9.46 -22.20
N GLN A 417 -8.57 -9.06 -23.48
CA GLN A 417 -8.46 -9.99 -24.61
C GLN A 417 -7.13 -10.75 -24.60
N ASP A 418 -6.04 -10.04 -24.31
CA ASP A 418 -4.71 -10.63 -24.25
C ASP A 418 -4.59 -11.66 -23.12
N ARG A 419 -5.07 -11.33 -21.92
CA ARG A 419 -5.03 -12.24 -20.76
C ARG A 419 -5.90 -13.47 -20.95
N VAL A 420 -7.10 -13.31 -21.54
CA VAL A 420 -7.98 -14.45 -21.89
C VAL A 420 -7.32 -15.32 -22.94
N ARG A 421 -6.71 -14.73 -23.98
CA ARG A 421 -5.94 -15.49 -25.00
C ARG A 421 -4.78 -16.25 -24.37
N ASN A 422 -4.01 -15.60 -23.49
CA ASN A 422 -2.86 -16.22 -22.81
C ASN A 422 -3.30 -17.36 -21.89
N ALA A 423 -4.40 -17.24 -21.17
CA ALA A 423 -4.94 -18.32 -20.35
C ALA A 423 -5.35 -19.53 -21.20
N ASN A 424 -6.07 -19.31 -22.32
CA ASN A 424 -6.45 -20.37 -23.24
C ASN A 424 -5.23 -21.02 -23.92
N LEU A 425 -4.23 -20.23 -24.34
CA LEU A 425 -2.98 -20.72 -24.91
C LEU A 425 -2.22 -21.59 -23.91
N SER A 426 -2.08 -21.12 -22.67
CA SER A 426 -1.37 -21.86 -21.60
C SER A 426 -2.08 -23.18 -21.28
N TYR A 427 -3.41 -23.22 -21.33
CA TYR A 427 -4.15 -24.47 -21.18
C TYR A 427 -3.87 -25.45 -22.33
N ASN A 428 -3.89 -24.99 -23.58
CA ASN A 428 -3.57 -25.82 -24.73
C ASN A 428 -2.11 -26.35 -24.69
N GLN A 429 -1.17 -25.52 -24.24
CA GLN A 429 0.22 -25.92 -24.02
C GLN A 429 0.32 -27.00 -22.94
N LEU A 430 -0.43 -26.90 -21.86
CA LEU A 430 -0.51 -27.91 -20.80
C LEU A 430 -1.01 -29.26 -21.36
N GLU A 431 -2.10 -29.26 -22.14
CA GLU A 431 -2.65 -30.48 -22.71
C GLU A 431 -1.66 -31.15 -23.66
N LEU A 432 -0.95 -30.37 -24.48
CA LEU A 432 0.10 -30.90 -25.36
C LEU A 432 1.30 -31.45 -24.57
N ALA A 433 1.71 -30.75 -23.50
CA ALA A 433 2.80 -31.20 -22.64
C ALA A 433 2.43 -32.50 -21.91
N ARG A 434 1.23 -32.64 -21.38
CA ARG A 434 0.71 -33.90 -20.80
C ARG A 434 0.78 -35.07 -21.79
N ARG A 435 0.32 -34.82 -23.03
CA ARG A 435 0.38 -35.84 -24.08
C ARG A 435 1.81 -36.21 -24.43
N ALA A 436 2.72 -35.24 -24.50
CA ALA A 436 4.14 -35.47 -24.73
C ALA A 436 4.77 -36.32 -23.62
N THR A 437 4.47 -36.04 -22.36
CA THR A 437 4.94 -36.83 -21.20
C THR A 437 4.43 -38.26 -21.28
N GLN A 438 3.14 -38.46 -21.58
CA GLN A 438 2.56 -39.80 -21.72
C GLN A 438 3.22 -40.59 -22.82
N LEU A 439 3.44 -40.00 -24.01
CA LEU A 439 4.09 -40.64 -25.13
C LEU A 439 5.57 -40.97 -24.85
N SER A 440 6.29 -40.04 -24.21
CA SER A 440 7.69 -40.28 -23.81
C SER A 440 7.81 -41.39 -22.78
N GLN A 441 6.87 -41.50 -21.86
CA GLN A 441 6.81 -42.60 -20.90
C GLN A 441 6.58 -43.92 -21.61
N GLN A 442 5.63 -44.01 -22.55
CA GLN A 442 5.36 -45.20 -23.33
C GLN A 442 6.58 -45.61 -24.19
N GLN A 443 7.27 -44.67 -24.82
CA GLN A 443 8.49 -44.98 -25.60
C GLN A 443 9.58 -45.58 -24.74
N LEU A 444 9.79 -45.03 -23.52
CA LEU A 444 10.77 -45.57 -22.60
C LEU A 444 10.41 -46.99 -22.15
N GLU A 445 9.14 -47.23 -21.78
CA GLU A 445 8.66 -48.58 -21.40
C GLU A 445 8.85 -49.62 -22.51
N ILE A 446 8.50 -49.28 -23.76
CA ILE A 446 8.68 -50.16 -24.93
C ILE A 446 10.17 -50.48 -25.10
N GLU A 447 11.08 -49.53 -25.02
CA GLU A 447 12.50 -49.77 -25.18
C GLU A 447 13.09 -50.61 -24.05
N GLN A 448 12.63 -50.38 -22.80
CA GLN A 448 13.01 -51.23 -21.67
C GLN A 448 12.58 -52.68 -21.86
N GLU A 449 11.37 -52.94 -22.35
CA GLU A 449 10.90 -54.29 -22.64
C GLU A 449 11.67 -54.94 -23.80
N LYS A 450 11.97 -54.19 -24.86
CA LYS A 450 12.85 -54.68 -25.95
C LYS A 450 14.24 -55.04 -25.44
N LEU A 451 14.81 -54.23 -24.55
CA LEU A 451 16.13 -54.50 -23.98
C LEU A 451 16.11 -55.78 -23.14
N LYS A 452 15.09 -56.04 -22.34
CA LYS A 452 14.91 -57.28 -21.58
C LYS A 452 14.83 -58.50 -22.48
N LEU A 453 14.20 -58.36 -23.65
CA LEU A 453 14.09 -59.43 -24.65
C LEU A 453 15.36 -59.59 -25.53
N GLY A 454 16.42 -58.80 -25.26
CA GLY A 454 17.67 -58.85 -26.06
C GLY A 454 17.54 -58.23 -27.47
N ARG A 455 16.49 -57.44 -27.72
CA ARG A 455 16.16 -56.75 -28.99
C ARG A 455 16.23 -55.24 -28.95
N GLY A 456 16.73 -54.67 -27.85
CA GLY A 456 16.81 -53.22 -27.64
C GLY A 456 17.88 -52.56 -28.49
N SER A 457 17.73 -51.25 -28.70
CA SER A 457 18.63 -50.40 -29.53
C SER A 457 19.94 -50.02 -28.81
N GLY A 458 20.16 -50.54 -27.60
CA GLY A 458 21.37 -50.30 -26.79
C GLY A 458 21.21 -49.23 -25.70
N VAL A 459 22.25 -49.11 -24.88
CA VAL A 459 22.29 -48.24 -23.69
C VAL A 459 22.11 -46.77 -24.05
N PHE A 460 22.72 -46.33 -25.13
CA PHE A 460 22.65 -44.94 -25.60
C PHE A 460 21.21 -44.50 -25.86
N GLN A 461 20.42 -45.34 -26.54
CA GLN A 461 19.01 -45.03 -26.82
C GLN A 461 18.18 -44.97 -25.55
N LEU A 462 18.46 -45.84 -24.56
CA LEU A 462 17.78 -45.81 -23.27
C LEU A 462 18.04 -44.49 -22.53
N ILE A 463 19.30 -44.01 -22.49
CA ILE A 463 19.68 -42.71 -21.90
C ILE A 463 18.98 -41.57 -22.61
N ILE A 464 18.89 -41.54 -23.94
CA ILE A 464 18.17 -40.53 -24.71
C ILE A 464 16.68 -40.49 -24.31
N LEU A 465 16.02 -41.66 -24.23
CA LEU A 465 14.60 -41.72 -23.86
C LEU A 465 14.34 -41.34 -22.39
N GLN A 466 15.24 -41.69 -21.48
CA GLN A 466 15.17 -41.22 -20.08
C GLN A 466 15.32 -39.70 -19.97
N ASN A 467 16.25 -39.11 -20.74
CA ASN A 467 16.41 -37.65 -20.83
C ASN A 467 15.17 -36.99 -21.45
N ALA A 468 14.62 -37.54 -22.52
CA ALA A 468 13.40 -37.03 -23.16
C ALA A 468 12.21 -37.05 -22.20
N LEU A 469 12.03 -38.12 -21.42
CA LEU A 469 10.98 -38.20 -20.41
C LEU A 469 11.17 -37.19 -19.29
N ALA A 470 12.40 -37.01 -18.78
CA ALA A 470 12.66 -35.99 -17.74
C ALA A 470 12.37 -34.58 -18.25
N GLN A 471 12.77 -34.26 -19.49
CA GLN A 471 12.43 -32.98 -20.14
C GLN A 471 10.91 -32.81 -20.34
N ALA A 472 10.20 -33.87 -20.79
CA ALA A 472 8.76 -33.81 -20.96
C ALA A 472 8.03 -33.58 -19.65
N ARG A 473 8.45 -34.23 -18.54
CA ARG A 473 7.89 -33.99 -17.18
C ARG A 473 8.13 -32.57 -16.68
N ASN A 474 9.34 -32.04 -16.89
CA ASN A 474 9.64 -30.65 -16.54
C ASN A 474 8.81 -29.68 -17.38
N ALA A 475 8.61 -29.92 -18.68
CA ALA A 475 7.77 -29.11 -19.56
C ALA A 475 6.28 -29.16 -19.15
N GLU A 476 5.75 -30.33 -18.76
CA GLU A 476 4.38 -30.45 -18.22
C GLU A 476 4.20 -29.69 -16.90
N LEU A 477 5.18 -29.81 -15.99
CA LEU A 477 5.22 -29.06 -14.74
C LEU A 477 5.19 -27.55 -15.00
N ASP A 478 6.07 -27.05 -15.86
CA ASP A 478 6.16 -25.65 -16.23
C ASP A 478 4.86 -25.15 -16.88
N ALA A 479 4.27 -25.90 -17.81
CA ALA A 479 3.00 -25.55 -18.45
C ALA A 479 1.84 -25.54 -17.44
N THR A 480 1.84 -26.45 -16.46
CA THR A 480 0.83 -26.48 -15.38
C THR A 480 0.90 -25.20 -14.54
N ILE A 481 2.09 -24.82 -14.10
CA ILE A 481 2.28 -23.60 -13.29
C ILE A 481 1.98 -22.35 -14.12
N GLN A 482 2.37 -22.28 -15.38
CA GLN A 482 2.06 -21.16 -16.28
C GLN A 482 0.55 -20.96 -16.45
N TYR A 483 -0.21 -22.02 -16.66
CA TYR A 483 -1.68 -21.90 -16.77
C TYR A 483 -2.31 -21.42 -15.47
N LEU A 484 -1.92 -21.98 -14.32
CA LEU A 484 -2.42 -21.54 -13.03
C LEU A 484 -2.08 -20.06 -12.76
N ASN A 485 -0.88 -19.63 -13.12
CA ASN A 485 -0.46 -18.23 -12.98
C ASN A 485 -1.21 -17.31 -13.95
N ALA A 486 -1.51 -17.77 -15.18
CA ALA A 486 -2.32 -17.02 -16.13
C ALA A 486 -3.74 -16.75 -15.59
N LEU A 487 -4.39 -17.72 -14.95
CA LEU A 487 -5.68 -17.54 -14.29
C LEU A 487 -5.60 -16.56 -13.12
N THR A 488 -4.58 -16.67 -12.27
CA THR A 488 -4.39 -15.75 -11.13
C THR A 488 -4.11 -14.32 -11.60
N ASN A 489 -3.31 -14.14 -12.65
CA ASN A 489 -3.05 -12.84 -13.25
C ASN A 489 -4.31 -12.25 -13.93
N LEU A 490 -5.23 -13.08 -14.42
CA LEU A 490 -6.52 -12.63 -14.92
C LEU A 490 -7.40 -12.14 -13.76
N ASP A 491 -7.48 -12.89 -12.64
CA ASP A 491 -8.20 -12.47 -11.45
C ASP A 491 -7.66 -11.14 -10.87
N GLN A 492 -6.34 -11.00 -10.82
CA GLN A 492 -5.69 -9.76 -10.40
C GLN A 492 -6.09 -8.59 -11.30
N PHE A 493 -6.01 -8.78 -12.62
CA PHE A 493 -6.37 -7.76 -13.59
C PHE A 493 -7.83 -7.33 -13.47
N LEU A 494 -8.74 -8.27 -13.29
CA LEU A 494 -10.16 -8.01 -13.04
C LEU A 494 -10.43 -7.32 -11.71
N GLY A 495 -9.48 -7.38 -10.76
CA GLY A 495 -9.69 -6.89 -9.39
C GLY A 495 -10.53 -7.85 -8.54
N THR A 496 -10.66 -9.10 -8.94
CA THR A 496 -11.50 -10.13 -8.28
C THR A 496 -10.75 -10.98 -7.27
N THR A 497 -9.43 -10.85 -7.14
CA THR A 497 -8.58 -11.65 -6.23
C THR A 497 -9.14 -11.69 -4.80
N LEU A 498 -9.56 -10.55 -4.25
CA LEU A 498 -10.12 -10.48 -2.90
C LEU A 498 -11.43 -11.25 -2.77
N GLN A 499 -12.26 -11.25 -3.81
CA GLN A 499 -13.53 -12.01 -3.84
C GLN A 499 -13.25 -13.50 -3.94
N THR A 500 -12.33 -13.91 -4.81
CA THR A 500 -11.91 -15.31 -5.00
C THR A 500 -11.39 -15.90 -3.69
N TRP A 501 -10.65 -15.13 -2.91
CA TRP A 501 -10.08 -15.56 -1.62
C TRP A 501 -10.92 -15.17 -0.40
N GLN A 502 -12.14 -14.63 -0.61
CA GLN A 502 -13.08 -14.21 0.45
C GLN A 502 -12.47 -13.25 1.48
N VAL A 503 -11.53 -12.41 1.04
CA VAL A 503 -10.88 -11.40 1.88
C VAL A 503 -11.82 -10.24 2.08
N LYS A 504 -12.21 -9.98 3.34
CA LYS A 504 -13.04 -8.83 3.72
C LYS A 504 -12.13 -7.67 4.09
N ILE A 505 -12.35 -6.52 3.46
CA ILE A 505 -11.71 -5.27 3.85
C ILE A 505 -12.58 -4.63 4.93
N GLU A 506 -12.01 -4.38 6.10
CA GLU A 506 -12.67 -3.53 7.11
C GLU A 506 -12.75 -2.10 6.58
N LYS A 507 -13.99 -1.59 6.43
CA LYS A 507 -14.29 -0.26 5.90
C LYS A 507 -14.00 0.85 6.91
#